data_ab08af005673ff2a6ab967cbbaa04321
#
_entry.id   ab08af005673ff2a6ab967cbbaa04321
#
_cell.length_a   1.000
_cell.length_b   1.000
_cell.length_c   1.000
_cell.angle_alpha   90.00
_cell.angle_beta   90.00
_cell.angle_gamma   90.00
#
_symmetry.space_group_name_H-M   'P 1'
#
loop_
_entity.id
_entity.type
_entity.pdbx_description
1 polymer ?
#
loop_
_entity_poly.entity_id
_entity_poly.type
_entity_poly.pdbx_seq_one_letter_code
_entity_poly.pdbx_strand_id
1 'polypeptide(L)'
;MARDHHPLKYYFRHLEEYVLNLITFVDLQALQRFGRRATWRSLRHVWAAALTLNTAGPSELQVQNNTKVFAQVGGEATFTCFTHHLSDEMVTWMKRDDDQLLTVGQTVYAAETRFSATHSHHSKAWELWVKDVQLSDAGHYECQLTTHPPVTFSFTLKVTQAEAVVSGTSEVHIEEGSKLALECHVRHAVAPPVYIFWYHNSTMVNYGQHALEVHHHNYTSSLVVMRVRPSDAGTYTCEPHLATPANVTVHVVTGEGSLRRKIGWRERVERHMGEGRGW
;
A
#
# COMPACT_ATOMS: atom_id res chain seq x y z
N MET A 1 -17.39 -18.44 -23.23
CA MET A 1 -17.10 -17.03 -23.55
C MET A 1 -16.93 -16.28 -22.22
N ALA A 2 -15.71 -16.24 -21.72
CA ALA A 2 -15.33 -15.51 -20.51
C ALA A 2 -14.75 -14.17 -20.95
N ARG A 3 -15.27 -13.07 -20.42
CA ARG A 3 -14.73 -11.72 -20.65
C ARG A 3 -13.72 -11.42 -19.53
N ASP A 4 -12.45 -11.35 -19.90
CA ASP A 4 -11.38 -10.87 -19.06
C ASP A 4 -11.57 -9.38 -18.75
N HIS A 5 -11.92 -9.07 -17.51
CA HIS A 5 -11.82 -7.72 -16.96
C HIS A 5 -10.53 -7.59 -16.16
N HIS A 6 -9.48 -7.11 -16.80
CA HIS A 6 -8.21 -6.79 -16.16
C HIS A 6 -8.29 -5.36 -15.55
N PRO A 7 -8.21 -5.18 -14.22
CA PRO A 7 -8.38 -3.88 -13.55
C PRO A 7 -7.27 -2.86 -13.88
N LEU A 8 -6.13 -3.31 -14.40
CA LEU A 8 -5.00 -2.43 -14.75
C LEU A 8 -5.26 -1.49 -15.93
N LYS A 9 -6.18 -1.84 -16.85
CA LYS A 9 -6.52 -0.96 -17.99
C LYS A 9 -7.25 0.33 -17.57
N TYR A 10 -7.94 0.30 -16.43
CA TYR A 10 -8.66 1.47 -15.94
C TYR A 10 -7.70 2.50 -15.30
N TYR A 11 -6.62 2.03 -14.67
CA TYR A 11 -5.63 2.87 -13.99
C TYR A 11 -4.73 3.64 -14.98
N PHE A 12 -4.32 3.01 -16.09
CA PHE A 12 -3.51 3.66 -17.12
C PHE A 12 -4.25 4.77 -17.86
N ARG A 13 -5.56 4.62 -18.10
CA ARG A 13 -6.34 5.64 -18.80
C ARG A 13 -6.52 6.93 -18.00
N HIS A 14 -6.59 6.84 -16.67
CA HIS A 14 -6.67 8.02 -15.81
C HIS A 14 -5.33 8.75 -15.62
N LEU A 15 -4.21 8.04 -15.72
CA LEU A 15 -2.87 8.66 -15.65
C LEU A 15 -2.57 9.48 -16.91
N GLU A 16 -2.95 9.00 -18.09
CA GLU A 16 -2.77 9.76 -19.34
C GLU A 16 -3.61 11.05 -19.36
N GLU A 17 -4.85 11.02 -18.89
CA GLU A 17 -5.69 12.23 -18.76
C GLU A 17 -5.13 13.22 -17.74
N TYR A 18 -4.53 12.75 -16.64
CA TYR A 18 -3.94 13.62 -15.62
C TYR A 18 -2.67 14.30 -16.10
N VAL A 19 -1.84 13.60 -16.86
CA VAL A 19 -0.60 14.14 -17.47
C VAL A 19 -0.94 15.13 -18.58
N LEU A 20 -1.92 14.85 -19.43
CA LEU A 20 -2.38 15.77 -20.47
C LEU A 20 -2.98 17.07 -19.88
N ASN A 21 -3.74 16.98 -18.81
CA ASN A 21 -4.30 18.16 -18.12
C ASN A 21 -3.22 19.01 -17.41
N LEU A 22 -2.14 18.40 -16.90
CA LEU A 22 -1.01 19.14 -16.33
C LEU A 22 -0.22 19.91 -17.40
N ILE A 23 -0.02 19.31 -18.57
CA ILE A 23 0.70 19.96 -19.70
C ILE A 23 -0.10 21.13 -20.25
N THR A 24 -1.44 21.01 -20.38
CA THR A 24 -2.30 22.10 -20.83
C THR A 24 -2.42 23.23 -19.83
N PHE A 25 -2.33 22.95 -18.52
CA PHE A 25 -2.40 23.98 -17.47
C PHE A 25 -1.12 24.81 -17.36
N VAL A 26 0.03 24.21 -17.60
CA VAL A 26 1.32 24.92 -17.62
C VAL A 26 1.45 25.83 -18.84
N ASP A 27 0.97 25.41 -20.01
CA ASP A 27 1.01 26.23 -21.23
C ASP A 27 0.06 27.45 -21.17
N LEU A 28 -1.10 27.34 -20.54
CA LEU A 28 -2.03 28.45 -20.40
C LEU A 28 -1.54 29.54 -19.44
N GLN A 29 -0.79 29.21 -18.40
CA GLN A 29 -0.20 30.18 -17.50
C GLN A 29 1.02 30.91 -18.11
N ALA A 30 1.77 30.24 -18.97
CA ALA A 30 2.88 30.83 -19.71
C ALA A 30 2.40 31.84 -20.76
N LEU A 31 1.30 31.58 -21.42
CA LEU A 31 0.71 32.46 -22.44
C LEU A 31 0.04 33.75 -21.86
N GLN A 32 -0.39 33.72 -20.62
CA GLN A 32 -0.98 34.91 -19.97
C GLN A 32 0.05 35.92 -19.47
N ARG A 33 1.34 35.57 -19.35
CA ARG A 33 2.41 36.48 -18.89
C ARG A 33 3.14 37.23 -20.00
N PHE A 34 2.97 36.83 -21.27
CA PHE A 34 3.59 37.53 -22.41
C PHE A 34 2.52 38.27 -23.18
N GLY A 35 2.45 39.60 -22.92
CA GLY A 35 1.54 40.53 -23.60
C GLY A 35 1.73 40.55 -25.12
N ARG A 36 0.70 40.88 -25.83
CA ARG A 36 0.36 40.93 -27.26
C ARG A 36 1.38 41.47 -28.27
N ARG A 37 2.68 41.20 -28.17
CA ARG A 37 3.70 41.63 -29.21
C ARG A 37 4.86 40.65 -29.35
N ALA A 38 4.63 39.33 -29.38
CA ALA A 38 5.65 38.37 -29.75
C ALA A 38 5.47 37.96 -31.22
N THR A 39 6.41 38.33 -32.10
CA THR A 39 6.41 37.93 -33.50
C THR A 39 6.97 36.49 -33.61
N TRP A 40 6.50 35.73 -34.63
CA TRP A 40 6.90 34.36 -34.91
C TRP A 40 8.43 34.12 -34.98
N ARG A 41 9.22 35.15 -35.14
CA ARG A 41 10.69 35.05 -35.14
C ARG A 41 11.30 34.88 -33.76
N SER A 42 10.69 35.45 -32.70
CA SER A 42 11.19 35.30 -31.32
C SER A 42 10.90 33.94 -30.73
N LEU A 43 9.85 33.24 -31.17
CA LEU A 43 9.52 31.89 -30.74
C LEU A 43 10.49 30.82 -31.23
N ARG A 44 11.12 31.01 -32.41
CA ARG A 44 12.14 30.06 -32.90
C ARG A 44 13.42 30.03 -32.05
N HIS A 45 13.78 31.12 -31.42
CA HIS A 45 14.98 31.18 -30.55
C HIS A 45 14.68 30.59 -29.16
N VAL A 46 13.46 30.69 -28.68
CA VAL A 46 13.04 30.06 -27.40
C VAL A 46 12.97 28.52 -27.55
N TRP A 47 12.50 28.02 -28.70
CA TRP A 47 12.50 26.59 -29.01
C TRP A 47 13.93 26.03 -29.24
N ALA A 48 14.81 26.79 -29.87
CA ALA A 48 16.20 26.38 -30.01
C ALA A 48 16.94 26.35 -28.66
N ALA A 49 16.67 27.29 -27.75
CA ALA A 49 17.23 27.29 -26.41
C ALA A 49 16.67 26.19 -25.51
N ALA A 50 15.40 25.81 -25.67
CA ALA A 50 14.78 24.69 -24.93
C ALA A 50 15.33 23.33 -25.39
N LEU A 51 15.77 23.22 -26.66
CA LEU A 51 16.40 21.99 -27.19
C LEU A 51 17.87 21.84 -26.79
N THR A 52 18.54 22.92 -26.37
CA THR A 52 19.96 22.88 -25.96
C THR A 52 20.14 22.77 -24.43
N LEU A 53 19.05 22.79 -23.63
CA LEU A 53 19.08 22.53 -22.21
C LEU A 53 18.95 21.04 -21.88
N ASN A 54 19.07 20.19 -22.87
CA ASN A 54 19.34 18.75 -22.65
C ASN A 54 20.83 18.55 -22.36
N THR A 55 21.38 19.34 -21.44
CA THR A 55 22.69 19.10 -20.87
C THR A 55 22.60 17.87 -19.99
N ALA A 56 23.35 16.85 -20.36
CA ALA A 56 23.67 15.64 -19.65
C ALA A 56 23.48 15.79 -18.12
N GLY A 57 22.35 15.33 -17.63
CA GLY A 57 22.22 14.95 -16.23
C GLY A 57 23.30 13.90 -15.91
N PRO A 58 23.61 13.66 -14.63
CA PRO A 58 24.54 12.60 -14.24
C PRO A 58 24.18 11.36 -15.03
N SER A 59 25.19 10.73 -15.66
CA SER A 59 24.95 9.60 -16.57
C SER A 59 23.94 8.65 -15.91
N GLU A 60 22.86 8.29 -16.61
CA GLU A 60 21.79 7.41 -16.09
C GLU A 60 22.37 6.17 -15.40
N LEU A 61 23.57 5.75 -15.77
CA LEU A 61 24.36 4.70 -15.13
C LEU A 61 24.70 5.00 -13.66
N GLN A 62 24.96 6.27 -13.28
CA GLN A 62 25.27 6.63 -11.89
C GLN A 62 24.02 6.69 -11.01
N VAL A 63 22.85 6.97 -11.58
CA VAL A 63 21.60 7.12 -10.84
C VAL A 63 21.08 5.76 -10.33
N GLN A 64 21.34 4.65 -11.03
CA GLN A 64 20.84 3.34 -10.61
C GLN A 64 21.66 2.67 -9.50
N ASN A 65 22.89 3.13 -9.24
CA ASN A 65 23.72 2.55 -8.19
C ASN A 65 23.22 2.96 -6.79
N ASN A 66 23.29 2.04 -5.81
CA ASN A 66 22.77 2.21 -4.45
C ASN A 66 21.25 2.46 -4.37
N THR A 67 20.49 1.94 -5.35
CA THR A 67 19.04 2.04 -5.35
C THR A 67 18.42 1.22 -4.21
N LYS A 68 17.45 1.83 -3.51
CA LYS A 68 16.66 1.13 -2.49
C LYS A 68 15.38 0.60 -3.09
N VAL A 69 15.17 -0.70 -2.95
CA VAL A 69 13.93 -1.39 -3.30
C VAL A 69 13.16 -1.66 -2.03
N PHE A 70 11.86 -1.36 -2.01
CA PHE A 70 10.99 -1.61 -0.87
C PHE A 70 9.99 -2.68 -1.23
N ALA A 71 9.83 -3.66 -0.36
CA ALA A 71 8.84 -4.72 -0.52
C ALA A 71 8.18 -5.04 0.83
N GLN A 72 7.05 -5.68 0.74
CA GLN A 72 6.27 -6.15 1.87
C GLN A 72 6.28 -7.68 1.88
N VAL A 73 6.33 -8.29 3.04
CA VAL A 73 6.27 -9.75 3.21
C VAL A 73 5.05 -10.32 2.47
N GLY A 74 5.27 -11.40 1.71
CA GLY A 74 4.26 -12.03 0.85
C GLY A 74 4.03 -11.33 -0.48
N GLY A 75 4.61 -10.13 -0.69
CA GLY A 75 4.53 -9.37 -1.94
C GLY A 75 5.63 -9.70 -2.94
N GLU A 76 5.89 -8.77 -3.85
CA GLU A 76 6.92 -8.90 -4.88
C GLU A 76 7.96 -7.78 -4.76
N ALA A 77 9.21 -8.09 -5.09
CA ALA A 77 10.28 -7.11 -5.28
C ALA A 77 10.85 -7.24 -6.69
N THR A 78 11.10 -6.09 -7.32
CA THR A 78 11.72 -6.04 -8.64
C THR A 78 12.94 -5.12 -8.59
N PHE A 79 14.07 -5.64 -9.06
CA PHE A 79 15.29 -4.88 -9.27
C PHE A 79 15.48 -4.68 -10.75
N THR A 80 15.72 -3.46 -11.18
CA THR A 80 15.92 -3.14 -12.60
C THR A 80 17.34 -2.60 -12.81
N CYS A 81 18.11 -3.31 -13.63
CA CYS A 81 19.47 -2.97 -14.00
C CYS A 81 19.52 -2.56 -15.48
N PHE A 82 19.80 -1.29 -15.75
CA PHE A 82 19.89 -0.77 -17.11
C PHE A 82 21.32 -0.92 -17.66
N THR A 83 21.42 -1.51 -18.84
CA THR A 83 22.73 -1.72 -19.51
C THR A 83 23.03 -0.65 -20.56
N HIS A 84 22.08 0.19 -20.92
CA HIS A 84 22.21 1.32 -21.88
C HIS A 84 22.93 0.94 -23.18
N HIS A 85 24.17 1.44 -23.36
CA HIS A 85 24.97 1.18 -24.55
C HIS A 85 25.63 -0.20 -24.57
N LEU A 86 25.57 -0.93 -23.47
CA LEU A 86 26.13 -2.27 -23.27
C LEU A 86 25.05 -3.34 -23.47
N SER A 87 24.18 -3.18 -24.47
CA SER A 87 22.92 -3.92 -24.62
C SER A 87 23.07 -5.42 -24.82
N ASP A 88 24.23 -5.90 -25.27
CA ASP A 88 24.48 -7.30 -25.56
C ASP A 88 25.18 -8.01 -24.39
N GLU A 89 25.48 -7.28 -23.31
CA GLU A 89 26.15 -7.83 -22.14
C GLU A 89 25.19 -8.65 -21.26
N MET A 90 25.65 -9.81 -20.86
CA MET A 90 24.93 -10.66 -19.93
C MET A 90 25.07 -10.10 -18.51
N VAL A 91 24.00 -10.15 -17.74
CA VAL A 91 23.96 -9.71 -16.36
C VAL A 91 23.94 -10.89 -15.41
N THR A 92 24.73 -10.80 -14.35
CA THR A 92 24.70 -11.72 -13.23
C THR A 92 24.08 -11.01 -12.02
N TRP A 93 23.07 -11.60 -11.41
CA TRP A 93 22.51 -11.14 -10.15
C TRP A 93 23.04 -11.96 -8.98
N MET A 94 23.46 -11.26 -7.92
CA MET A 94 23.97 -11.86 -6.68
C MET A 94 23.33 -11.24 -5.46
N LYS A 95 23.11 -12.03 -4.40
CA LYS A 95 22.83 -11.53 -3.06
C LYS A 95 24.14 -11.55 -2.27
N ARG A 96 24.62 -10.35 -1.91
CA ARG A 96 25.98 -10.17 -1.36
C ARG A 96 26.11 -10.59 0.08
N ASP A 97 25.03 -10.48 0.85
CA ASP A 97 25.08 -10.81 2.28
C ASP A 97 25.40 -12.31 2.49
N ASP A 98 24.99 -13.14 1.54
CA ASP A 98 25.21 -14.60 1.56
C ASP A 98 26.20 -15.08 0.47
N ASP A 99 26.77 -14.17 -0.31
CA ASP A 99 27.55 -14.43 -1.54
C ASP A 99 26.84 -15.42 -2.51
N GLN A 100 25.51 -15.35 -2.54
CA GLN A 100 24.66 -16.26 -3.30
C GLN A 100 24.52 -15.79 -4.75
N LEU A 101 24.88 -16.67 -5.69
CA LEU A 101 24.56 -16.50 -7.11
C LEU A 101 23.06 -16.76 -7.31
N LEU A 102 22.33 -15.76 -7.83
CA LEU A 102 20.90 -15.87 -8.09
C LEU A 102 20.62 -16.22 -9.55
N THR A 103 21.18 -15.45 -10.49
CA THR A 103 20.96 -15.69 -11.93
C THR A 103 22.19 -15.32 -12.77
N VAL A 104 22.32 -15.99 -13.92
CA VAL A 104 23.21 -15.59 -15.01
C VAL A 104 22.35 -15.43 -16.25
N GLY A 105 22.25 -14.21 -16.76
CA GLY A 105 21.23 -13.89 -17.75
C GLY A 105 19.84 -14.21 -17.23
N GLN A 106 19.06 -14.96 -18.00
CA GLN A 106 17.71 -15.41 -17.61
C GLN A 106 17.73 -16.78 -16.87
N THR A 107 18.88 -17.43 -16.76
CA THR A 107 19.00 -18.71 -16.09
C THR A 107 19.11 -18.52 -14.59
N VAL A 108 18.21 -19.16 -13.83
CA VAL A 108 18.17 -19.10 -12.37
C VAL A 108 19.05 -20.20 -11.78
N TYR A 109 19.92 -19.86 -10.84
CA TYR A 109 20.79 -20.75 -10.07
C TYR A 109 20.40 -20.81 -8.59
N ALA A 110 19.55 -19.87 -8.13
CA ALA A 110 18.99 -19.94 -6.78
C ALA A 110 18.20 -21.22 -6.59
N ALA A 111 18.35 -21.87 -5.43
CA ALA A 111 17.61 -23.09 -5.09
C ALA A 111 16.10 -22.84 -4.95
N GLU A 112 15.71 -21.60 -4.65
CA GLU A 112 14.32 -21.20 -4.43
C GLU A 112 13.66 -20.79 -5.74
N THR A 113 12.44 -21.28 -5.96
CA THR A 113 11.64 -21.01 -7.18
C THR A 113 11.03 -19.59 -7.21
N ARG A 114 11.23 -18.82 -6.14
CA ARG A 114 10.70 -17.46 -5.99
C ARG A 114 11.46 -16.41 -6.83
N PHE A 115 12.68 -16.75 -7.27
CA PHE A 115 13.51 -15.88 -8.10
C PHE A 115 13.24 -16.11 -9.58
N SER A 116 13.22 -15.04 -10.35
CA SER A 116 13.20 -15.10 -11.82
C SER A 116 13.90 -13.88 -12.39
N ALA A 117 14.46 -14.01 -13.61
CA ALA A 117 15.10 -12.92 -14.32
C ALA A 117 14.50 -12.74 -15.71
N THR A 118 14.31 -11.50 -16.11
CA THR A 118 13.82 -11.14 -17.43
C THR A 118 14.73 -10.10 -18.08
N HIS A 119 14.78 -10.10 -19.41
CA HIS A 119 15.50 -9.12 -20.18
C HIS A 119 14.57 -8.46 -21.19
N SER A 120 14.48 -7.15 -21.12
CA SER A 120 13.76 -6.32 -22.07
C SER A 120 14.74 -5.72 -23.09
N HIS A 121 14.75 -6.24 -24.30
CA HIS A 121 15.59 -5.71 -25.39
C HIS A 121 15.23 -4.27 -25.74
N HIS A 122 13.96 -3.88 -25.60
CA HIS A 122 13.49 -2.54 -25.94
C HIS A 122 14.00 -1.48 -24.95
N SER A 123 13.88 -1.74 -23.65
CA SER A 123 14.33 -0.85 -22.58
C SER A 123 15.78 -1.05 -22.17
N LYS A 124 16.46 -2.09 -22.72
CA LYS A 124 17.82 -2.49 -22.35
C LYS A 124 17.96 -2.68 -20.84
N ALA A 125 16.96 -3.31 -20.24
CA ALA A 125 16.87 -3.53 -18.82
C ALA A 125 16.87 -5.03 -18.49
N TRP A 126 17.65 -5.40 -17.50
CA TRP A 126 17.61 -6.70 -16.86
C TRP A 126 16.87 -6.55 -15.53
N GLU A 127 15.86 -7.39 -15.33
CA GLU A 127 15.05 -7.36 -14.12
C GLU A 127 15.22 -8.68 -13.35
N LEU A 128 15.50 -8.54 -12.05
CA LEU A 128 15.40 -9.64 -11.09
C LEU A 128 14.09 -9.47 -10.32
N TRP A 129 13.28 -10.51 -10.35
CA TRP A 129 12.01 -10.61 -9.63
C TRP A 129 12.13 -11.56 -8.46
N VAL A 130 11.64 -11.13 -7.31
CA VAL A 130 11.51 -11.95 -6.09
C VAL A 130 10.03 -11.98 -5.73
N LYS A 131 9.40 -13.16 -5.82
CA LYS A 131 8.00 -13.38 -5.44
C LYS A 131 7.93 -13.88 -4.01
N ASP A 132 6.75 -13.70 -3.37
CA ASP A 132 6.53 -14.13 -1.99
C ASP A 132 7.71 -13.72 -1.09
N VAL A 133 7.95 -12.41 -1.05
CA VAL A 133 9.08 -11.81 -0.34
C VAL A 133 9.02 -12.13 1.14
N GLN A 134 10.17 -12.56 1.70
CA GLN A 134 10.34 -12.89 3.11
C GLN A 134 11.26 -11.87 3.79
N LEU A 135 11.20 -11.78 5.12
CA LEU A 135 12.11 -10.91 5.87
C LEU A 135 13.59 -11.24 5.65
N SER A 136 13.90 -12.53 5.41
CA SER A 136 15.25 -13.02 5.08
C SER A 136 15.78 -12.53 3.74
N ASP A 137 14.90 -12.06 2.84
CA ASP A 137 15.31 -11.53 1.53
C ASP A 137 15.88 -10.11 1.65
N ALA A 138 15.65 -9.42 2.76
CA ALA A 138 16.27 -8.11 3.00
C ALA A 138 17.79 -8.21 2.91
N GLY A 139 18.42 -7.17 2.33
CA GLY A 139 19.89 -7.17 2.23
C GLY A 139 20.38 -6.49 0.95
N HIS A 140 21.62 -6.80 0.59
CA HIS A 140 22.33 -6.19 -0.53
C HIS A 140 22.34 -7.12 -1.74
N TYR A 141 21.95 -6.56 -2.87
CA TYR A 141 21.93 -7.24 -4.17
C TYR A 141 22.83 -6.51 -5.14
N GLU A 142 23.44 -7.25 -6.04
CA GLU A 142 24.29 -6.72 -7.08
C GLU A 142 23.89 -7.23 -8.46
N CYS A 143 23.85 -6.30 -9.41
CA CYS A 143 23.79 -6.54 -10.84
C CYS A 143 25.21 -6.36 -11.41
N GLN A 144 25.83 -7.41 -11.89
CA GLN A 144 27.16 -7.39 -12.47
C GLN A 144 27.09 -7.62 -13.98
N LEU A 145 27.65 -6.72 -14.75
CA LEU A 145 27.79 -6.84 -16.20
C LEU A 145 29.11 -7.54 -16.57
N THR A 146 29.09 -8.37 -17.60
CA THR A 146 30.26 -9.14 -18.09
C THR A 146 31.24 -8.29 -18.90
N THR A 147 31.31 -6.98 -18.66
CA THR A 147 32.24 -6.04 -19.32
C THR A 147 33.68 -6.20 -18.84
N HIS A 148 34.61 -5.62 -19.57
CA HIS A 148 36.04 -5.54 -19.18
C HIS A 148 36.46 -4.06 -19.10
N PRO A 149 36.74 -3.49 -17.91
CA PRO A 149 36.54 -4.10 -16.56
C PRO A 149 35.06 -4.36 -16.23
N PRO A 150 34.75 -5.29 -15.29
CA PRO A 150 33.37 -5.55 -14.90
C PRO A 150 32.73 -4.33 -14.23
N VAL A 151 31.48 -4.06 -14.59
CA VAL A 151 30.67 -3.00 -14.00
C VAL A 151 29.63 -3.62 -13.07
N THR A 152 29.53 -3.10 -11.85
CA THR A 152 28.59 -3.59 -10.83
C THR A 152 27.71 -2.46 -10.33
N PHE A 153 26.41 -2.73 -10.18
CA PHE A 153 25.45 -1.83 -9.57
C PHE A 153 24.86 -2.49 -8.31
N SER A 154 24.88 -1.74 -7.23
CA SER A 154 24.40 -2.19 -5.92
C SER A 154 22.96 -1.76 -5.68
N PHE A 155 22.17 -2.64 -5.06
CA PHE A 155 20.80 -2.41 -4.65
C PHE A 155 20.63 -2.83 -3.19
N THR A 156 19.69 -2.20 -2.49
CA THR A 156 19.35 -2.62 -1.13
C THR A 156 17.88 -2.93 -1.05
N LEU A 157 17.51 -4.18 -0.74
CA LEU A 157 16.13 -4.56 -0.46
C LEU A 157 15.79 -4.27 1.00
N LYS A 158 14.75 -3.48 1.21
CA LYS A 158 14.12 -3.23 2.50
C LYS A 158 12.78 -3.94 2.54
N VAL A 159 12.64 -4.89 3.45
CA VAL A 159 11.40 -5.66 3.62
C VAL A 159 10.70 -5.22 4.90
N THR A 160 9.40 -4.99 4.80
CA THR A 160 8.53 -4.64 5.93
C THR A 160 7.45 -5.68 6.14
N GLN A 161 7.07 -5.90 7.40
CA GLN A 161 5.88 -6.66 7.76
C GLN A 161 4.76 -5.66 8.03
N ALA A 162 3.76 -5.63 7.16
CA ALA A 162 2.57 -4.82 7.39
C ALA A 162 1.64 -5.48 8.42
N GLU A 163 0.93 -4.67 9.16
CA GLU A 163 -0.01 -5.11 10.19
C GLU A 163 -1.28 -4.26 10.20
N ALA A 164 -2.39 -4.92 10.46
CA ALA A 164 -3.65 -4.26 10.78
C ALA A 164 -3.66 -3.84 12.25
N VAL A 165 -4.27 -2.71 12.55
CA VAL A 165 -4.54 -2.24 13.92
C VAL A 165 -5.97 -1.72 13.97
N VAL A 166 -6.81 -2.30 14.81
CA VAL A 166 -8.15 -1.75 15.08
C VAL A 166 -8.04 -0.69 16.16
N SER A 167 -8.64 0.50 15.92
CA SER A 167 -8.61 1.61 16.85
C SER A 167 -9.35 1.28 18.14
N GLY A 168 -8.80 1.69 19.29
CA GLY A 168 -9.40 1.50 20.60
C GLY A 168 -8.85 0.29 21.35
N THR A 169 -9.70 -0.32 22.17
CA THR A 169 -9.37 -1.49 23.00
C THR A 169 -9.65 -2.79 22.24
N SER A 170 -9.00 -3.87 22.63
CA SER A 170 -9.26 -5.23 22.09
C SER A 170 -10.67 -5.75 22.41
N GLU A 171 -11.34 -5.14 23.39
CA GLU A 171 -12.72 -5.45 23.78
C GLU A 171 -13.56 -4.17 23.78
N VAL A 172 -14.74 -4.22 23.16
CA VAL A 172 -15.71 -3.13 23.08
C VAL A 172 -17.01 -3.59 23.74
N HIS A 173 -17.47 -2.84 24.74
CA HIS A 173 -18.79 -3.06 25.37
C HIS A 173 -19.75 -1.99 24.86
N ILE A 174 -20.85 -2.40 24.26
CA ILE A 174 -21.82 -1.51 23.63
C ILE A 174 -23.25 -1.87 24.03
N GLU A 175 -24.09 -0.88 24.22
CA GLU A 175 -25.53 -1.09 24.53
C GLU A 175 -26.28 -1.47 23.23
N GLU A 176 -27.24 -2.42 23.37
CA GLU A 176 -28.15 -2.77 22.28
C GLU A 176 -28.88 -1.55 21.73
N GLY A 177 -29.02 -1.48 20.40
CA GLY A 177 -29.61 -0.35 19.67
C GLY A 177 -28.68 0.82 19.42
N SER A 178 -27.49 0.85 20.03
CA SER A 178 -26.48 1.88 19.80
C SER A 178 -25.75 1.67 18.45
N LYS A 179 -25.00 2.69 18.01
CA LYS A 179 -24.17 2.63 16.81
C LYS A 179 -22.76 2.13 17.18
N LEU A 180 -22.33 1.02 16.56
CA LEU A 180 -20.95 0.55 16.62
C LEU A 180 -20.18 1.10 15.42
N ALA A 181 -18.98 1.61 15.65
CA ALA A 181 -18.03 1.99 14.61
C ALA A 181 -16.65 1.40 14.95
N LEU A 182 -16.13 0.57 14.09
CA LEU A 182 -14.78 0.00 14.18
C LEU A 182 -13.93 0.59 13.06
N GLU A 183 -12.72 1.01 13.38
CA GLU A 183 -11.79 1.58 12.41
C GLU A 183 -10.50 0.77 12.42
N CYS A 184 -10.11 0.29 11.24
CA CYS A 184 -8.90 -0.48 11.01
C CYS A 184 -7.91 0.36 10.23
N HIS A 185 -6.66 0.39 10.68
CA HIS A 185 -5.52 1.05 10.04
C HIS A 185 -4.48 0.03 9.67
N VAL A 186 -3.92 0.14 8.46
CA VAL A 186 -2.80 -0.69 8.02
C VAL A 186 -1.51 0.10 8.21
N ARG A 187 -0.60 -0.45 9.02
CA ARG A 187 0.72 0.13 9.34
C ARG A 187 1.82 -0.60 8.61
N HIS A 188 2.93 0.10 8.38
CA HIS A 188 4.16 -0.44 7.76
C HIS A 188 3.97 -1.02 6.36
N ALA A 189 2.86 -0.75 5.69
CA ALA A 189 2.63 -1.17 4.32
C ALA A 189 3.41 -0.27 3.34
N VAL A 190 4.01 -0.88 2.33
CA VAL A 190 4.76 -0.17 1.27
C VAL A 190 3.80 0.54 0.31
N ALA A 191 2.62 -0.04 0.09
CA ALA A 191 1.56 0.52 -0.74
C ALA A 191 0.19 0.26 -0.11
N PRO A 192 -0.86 1.00 -0.51
CA PRO A 192 -2.21 0.71 -0.05
C PRO A 192 -2.60 -0.75 -0.35
N PRO A 193 -3.21 -1.47 0.60
CA PRO A 193 -3.64 -2.84 0.37
C PRO A 193 -4.69 -2.90 -0.75
N VAL A 194 -4.65 -3.95 -1.57
CA VAL A 194 -5.61 -4.15 -2.67
C VAL A 194 -7.04 -4.29 -2.15
N TYR A 195 -7.18 -4.87 -0.97
CA TYR A 195 -8.45 -5.00 -0.25
C TYR A 195 -8.20 -4.99 1.27
N ILE A 196 -9.26 -4.66 2.03
CA ILE A 196 -9.34 -4.86 3.48
C ILE A 196 -10.67 -5.57 3.73
N PHE A 197 -10.61 -6.83 4.15
CA PHE A 197 -11.80 -7.59 4.47
C PHE A 197 -12.13 -7.51 5.96
N TRP A 198 -13.42 -7.49 6.25
CA TRP A 198 -13.95 -7.63 7.60
C TRP A 198 -14.68 -8.95 7.74
N TYR A 199 -14.43 -9.61 8.83
CA TYR A 199 -15.12 -10.83 9.23
C TYR A 199 -15.79 -10.61 10.58
N HIS A 200 -16.97 -11.20 10.75
CA HIS A 200 -17.65 -11.35 12.03
C HIS A 200 -17.79 -12.84 12.31
N ASN A 201 -17.20 -13.34 13.40
CA ASN A 201 -17.16 -14.75 13.74
C ASN A 201 -16.78 -15.64 12.55
N SER A 202 -15.69 -15.27 11.84
CA SER A 202 -15.18 -15.96 10.65
C SER A 202 -16.05 -15.87 9.38
N THR A 203 -17.13 -15.10 9.39
CA THR A 203 -17.98 -14.84 8.22
C THR A 203 -17.66 -13.46 7.64
N MET A 204 -17.35 -13.39 6.34
CA MET A 204 -17.08 -12.12 5.67
C MET A 204 -18.30 -11.23 5.65
N VAL A 205 -18.15 -9.95 6.01
CA VAL A 205 -19.25 -8.98 6.14
C VAL A 205 -19.17 -7.78 5.19
N ASN A 206 -18.12 -7.66 4.37
CA ASN A 206 -17.95 -6.52 3.44
C ASN A 206 -19.12 -6.36 2.44
N TYR A 207 -19.79 -7.44 2.11
CA TYR A 207 -20.85 -7.48 1.09
C TYR A 207 -22.19 -7.96 1.68
N GLY A 208 -22.35 -7.89 3.00
CA GLY A 208 -23.55 -8.35 3.71
C GLY A 208 -24.76 -7.43 3.47
N GLN A 209 -25.97 -8.03 3.45
CA GLN A 209 -27.24 -7.32 3.17
C GLN A 209 -27.84 -6.58 4.38
N HIS A 210 -27.24 -6.60 5.57
CA HIS A 210 -27.87 -6.07 6.79
C HIS A 210 -27.06 -4.96 7.42
N ALA A 211 -27.58 -3.74 7.40
CA ALA A 211 -27.24 -2.60 8.28
C ALA A 211 -25.75 -2.34 8.62
N LEU A 212 -24.86 -3.03 7.91
CA LEU A 212 -23.41 -2.95 7.99
C LEU A 212 -22.92 -2.13 6.81
N GLU A 213 -22.25 -1.04 7.11
CA GLU A 213 -21.60 -0.20 6.09
C GLU A 213 -20.09 -0.33 6.25
N VAL A 214 -19.39 -0.67 5.16
CA VAL A 214 -17.93 -0.73 5.13
C VAL A 214 -17.40 0.32 4.16
N HIS A 215 -16.55 1.21 4.66
CA HIS A 215 -15.92 2.25 3.87
C HIS A 215 -14.41 2.03 3.85
N HIS A 216 -13.80 2.09 2.66
CA HIS A 216 -12.36 1.96 2.48
C HIS A 216 -11.75 3.28 2.04
N HIS A 217 -10.59 3.61 2.59
CA HIS A 217 -9.80 4.76 2.17
C HIS A 217 -8.31 4.47 2.34
N ASN A 218 -7.59 4.25 1.22
CA ASN A 218 -6.15 3.97 1.20
C ASN A 218 -5.74 2.89 2.23
N TYR A 219 -5.16 3.32 3.36
CA TYR A 219 -4.65 2.44 4.42
C TYR A 219 -5.66 2.21 5.55
N THR A 220 -6.90 2.61 5.39
CA THR A 220 -7.91 2.53 6.44
C THR A 220 -9.19 1.89 5.94
N SER A 221 -9.90 1.22 6.84
CA SER A 221 -11.24 0.71 6.60
C SER A 221 -12.09 0.88 7.86
N SER A 222 -13.30 1.41 7.71
CA SER A 222 -14.27 1.52 8.79
C SER A 222 -15.46 0.61 8.55
N LEU A 223 -15.87 -0.08 9.62
CA LEU A 223 -17.07 -0.90 9.66
C LEU A 223 -18.06 -0.26 10.64
N VAL A 224 -19.29 -0.04 10.17
CA VAL A 224 -20.34 0.61 10.94
C VAL A 224 -21.57 -0.26 11.01
N VAL A 225 -22.06 -0.51 12.25
CA VAL A 225 -23.35 -1.13 12.53
C VAL A 225 -24.27 -0.06 13.13
N MET A 226 -25.31 0.34 12.42
CA MET A 226 -26.16 1.46 12.83
C MET A 226 -26.99 1.21 14.08
N ARG A 227 -27.45 -0.04 14.27
CA ARG A 227 -28.24 -0.47 15.43
C ARG A 227 -27.80 -1.87 15.85
N VAL A 228 -26.93 -1.94 16.83
CA VAL A 228 -26.36 -3.18 17.34
C VAL A 228 -27.42 -4.05 17.98
N ARG A 229 -27.42 -5.34 17.68
CA ARG A 229 -28.26 -6.38 18.25
C ARG A 229 -27.41 -7.38 19.03
N PRO A 230 -27.99 -8.20 19.90
CA PRO A 230 -27.26 -9.28 20.57
C PRO A 230 -26.54 -10.25 19.62
N SER A 231 -27.07 -10.43 18.38
CA SER A 231 -26.44 -11.24 17.32
C SER A 231 -25.16 -10.64 16.75
N ASP A 232 -24.93 -9.35 16.97
CA ASP A 232 -23.75 -8.63 16.48
C ASP A 232 -22.59 -8.70 17.49
N ALA A 233 -22.81 -9.35 18.65
CA ALA A 233 -21.72 -9.69 19.56
C ALA A 233 -20.80 -10.74 18.94
N GLY A 234 -19.51 -10.67 19.28
CA GLY A 234 -18.51 -11.63 18.80
C GLY A 234 -17.21 -10.95 18.36
N THR A 235 -16.39 -11.71 17.65
CA THR A 235 -15.08 -11.25 17.19
C THR A 235 -15.19 -10.67 15.79
N TYR A 236 -14.74 -9.44 15.65
CA TYR A 236 -14.55 -8.77 14.36
C TYR A 236 -13.08 -8.81 13.99
N THR A 237 -12.78 -9.28 12.79
CA THR A 237 -11.41 -9.36 12.25
C THR A 237 -11.28 -8.43 11.05
N CYS A 238 -10.29 -7.56 11.10
CA CYS A 238 -9.83 -6.78 9.95
C CYS A 238 -8.65 -7.50 9.30
N GLU A 239 -8.78 -7.89 8.05
CA GLU A 239 -7.79 -8.64 7.28
C GLU A 239 -7.44 -7.90 5.98
N PRO A 240 -6.38 -7.07 5.99
CA PRO A 240 -5.87 -6.43 4.79
C PRO A 240 -5.01 -7.38 3.97
N HIS A 241 -4.96 -7.13 2.67
CA HIS A 241 -4.04 -7.82 1.76
C HIS A 241 -2.58 -7.64 2.20
N LEU A 242 -1.84 -8.75 2.30
CA LEU A 242 -0.41 -8.82 2.67
C LEU A 242 -0.08 -8.18 4.04
N ALA A 243 -1.02 -8.13 4.96
CA ALA A 243 -0.78 -7.62 6.31
C ALA A 243 -1.30 -8.63 7.36
N THR A 244 -0.69 -8.63 8.54
CA THR A 244 -1.22 -9.43 9.65
C THR A 244 -2.58 -8.88 10.07
N PRO A 245 -3.61 -9.74 10.25
CA PRO A 245 -4.94 -9.31 10.64
C PRO A 245 -5.00 -8.83 12.09
N ALA A 246 -5.99 -8.01 12.41
CA ALA A 246 -6.29 -7.56 13.76
C ALA A 246 -7.72 -7.93 14.17
N ASN A 247 -7.88 -8.28 15.44
CA ASN A 247 -9.15 -8.70 16.02
C ASN A 247 -9.62 -7.74 17.10
N VAL A 248 -10.93 -7.56 17.20
CA VAL A 248 -11.60 -6.88 18.31
C VAL A 248 -12.84 -7.69 18.72
N THR A 249 -13.05 -7.84 20.00
CA THR A 249 -14.23 -8.54 20.53
C THR A 249 -15.30 -7.53 20.95
N VAL A 250 -16.51 -7.69 20.46
CA VAL A 250 -17.66 -6.84 20.76
C VAL A 250 -18.62 -7.57 21.68
N HIS A 251 -18.91 -6.96 22.83
CA HIS A 251 -19.89 -7.43 23.80
C HIS A 251 -21.10 -6.52 23.75
N VAL A 252 -22.27 -7.09 23.46
CA VAL A 252 -23.52 -6.33 23.42
C VAL A 252 -24.24 -6.50 24.77
N VAL A 253 -24.47 -5.36 25.44
CA VAL A 253 -25.16 -5.29 26.72
C VAL A 253 -26.63 -5.00 26.46
N THR A 254 -27.53 -5.95 26.81
CA THR A 254 -28.97 -5.75 26.72
C THR A 254 -29.48 -4.96 27.92
N GLY A 255 -30.46 -4.08 27.72
CA GLY A 255 -30.89 -3.05 28.67
C GLY A 255 -31.49 -3.51 30.00
N GLU A 256 -31.73 -4.82 30.20
CA GLU A 256 -32.23 -5.34 31.49
C GLU A 256 -31.23 -5.16 32.65
N GLY A 257 -29.93 -5.21 32.37
CA GLY A 257 -28.89 -4.95 33.38
C GLY A 257 -28.72 -3.47 33.78
N SER A 258 -29.08 -2.56 32.88
CA SER A 258 -29.06 -1.09 33.14
C SER A 258 -30.25 -0.66 34.01
N LEU A 259 -31.45 -1.19 33.76
CA LEU A 259 -32.62 -0.89 34.56
C LEU A 259 -32.45 -1.40 36.01
N ARG A 260 -31.93 -2.62 36.23
CA ARG A 260 -31.70 -3.15 37.59
C ARG A 260 -30.68 -2.31 38.37
N ARG A 261 -29.62 -1.79 37.72
CA ARG A 261 -28.68 -0.88 38.39
C ARG A 261 -29.32 0.48 38.70
N LYS A 262 -30.14 1.06 37.83
CA LYS A 262 -30.84 2.32 38.07
C LYS A 262 -31.92 2.18 39.15
N ILE A 263 -32.63 1.06 39.16
CA ILE A 263 -33.65 0.76 40.20
C ILE A 263 -32.98 0.50 41.56
N GLY A 264 -31.90 -0.28 41.61
CA GLY A 264 -31.14 -0.53 42.83
C GLY A 264 -30.47 0.72 43.42
N TRP A 265 -30.14 1.71 42.61
CA TRP A 265 -29.67 3.01 43.08
C TRP A 265 -30.80 3.89 43.62
N ARG A 266 -31.98 3.90 42.99
CA ARG A 266 -33.16 4.62 43.48
C ARG A 266 -33.63 4.07 44.82
N GLU A 267 -33.77 2.76 44.98
CA GLU A 267 -34.16 2.13 46.25
C GLU A 267 -33.12 2.35 47.37
N ARG A 268 -31.83 2.51 47.04
CA ARG A 268 -30.78 2.76 48.03
C ARG A 268 -30.77 4.23 48.47
N VAL A 269 -31.07 5.17 47.56
CA VAL A 269 -31.19 6.59 47.88
C VAL A 269 -32.47 6.87 48.71
N GLU A 270 -33.60 6.24 48.37
CA GLU A 270 -34.85 6.41 49.11
C GLU A 270 -34.78 5.80 50.54
N ARG A 271 -34.04 4.69 50.75
CA ARG A 271 -33.78 4.14 52.08
C ARG A 271 -32.92 5.05 52.96
N HIS A 272 -31.95 5.76 52.39
CA HIS A 272 -31.10 6.68 53.16
C HIS A 272 -31.78 8.03 53.47
N MET A 273 -32.81 8.42 52.71
CA MET A 273 -33.59 9.63 52.99
C MET A 273 -34.76 9.38 53.94
N GLY A 274 -35.14 8.10 54.18
CA GLY A 274 -36.24 7.71 55.09
C GLY A 274 -35.84 7.64 56.56
N GLU A 275 -34.54 7.50 56.89
CA GLU A 275 -34.08 7.37 58.29
C GLU A 275 -33.65 8.70 58.97
N GLY A 276 -33.87 9.85 58.32
CA GLY A 276 -33.45 11.15 58.84
C GLY A 276 -34.55 12.02 59.41
N ARG A 277 -35.66 11.46 59.90
CA ARG A 277 -36.67 12.24 60.67
C ARG A 277 -37.06 11.52 61.94
N GLY A 278 -36.31 11.77 62.99
CA GLY A 278 -36.64 11.49 64.35
C GLY A 278 -35.73 12.27 65.28
N TRP A 279 -36.29 13.34 65.87
CA TRP A 279 -35.82 14.26 66.90
C TRP A 279 -35.23 15.58 66.41
#